data_831a7b1903ec7375b8ee4c93cd649fba
#
_entry.id   831a7b1903ec7375b8ee4c93cd649fba
#
_cell.length_a   1.000
_cell.length_b   1.000
_cell.length_c   1.000
_cell.angle_alpha   90.00
_cell.angle_beta   90.00
_cell.angle_gamma   90.00
#
_symmetry.space_group_name_H-M   'P 1'
#
loop_
_entity.id
_entity.type
_entity.pdbx_description
1 polymer ?
#
loop_
_entity_poly.entity_id
_entity_poly.type
_entity_poly.pdbx_seq_one_letter_code
_entity_poly.pdbx_strand_id
1 'polypeptide(L)'
;MKLHIFTLLLLCALPVLAQQENAHVEPDRAARRAARAAYWGRFFSVGYEGGTIAPFGIRGELGGSDKRIGAFLNFRSSLRRASKLEQYAREDFPANKTEFVGGASVRLTHWAYLNVGGGIGWHHYPFVNEYAHEQTLERKSYIPGYWGATFRLTKLINVVGGMSYIAFTERLYAPEYTFGITINLKQWSVISH
;
A
#
# COMPACT_ATOMS: atom_id res chain seq x y z
N MET A 1 -16.35 -15.31 -5.11
CA MET A 1 -15.45 -16.32 -5.72
C MET A 1 -14.88 -15.92 -7.08
N LYS A 2 -15.60 -15.24 -7.98
CA LYS A 2 -15.09 -14.85 -9.32
C LYS A 2 -14.00 -13.75 -9.30
N LEU A 3 -13.98 -12.87 -8.31
CA LEU A 3 -13.03 -11.74 -8.21
C LEU A 3 -11.61 -12.18 -7.83
N HIS A 4 -11.47 -13.23 -7.02
CA HIS A 4 -10.16 -13.72 -6.56
C HIS A 4 -9.35 -14.42 -7.67
N ILE A 5 -10.04 -15.04 -8.63
CA ILE A 5 -9.38 -15.71 -9.77
C ILE A 5 -8.76 -14.67 -10.71
N PHE A 6 -9.41 -13.52 -10.89
CA PHE A 6 -8.88 -12.43 -11.74
C PHE A 6 -7.62 -11.80 -11.16
N THR A 7 -7.57 -11.63 -9.83
CA THR A 7 -6.40 -11.08 -9.13
C THR A 7 -5.19 -12.04 -9.20
N LEU A 8 -5.44 -13.34 -9.09
CA LEU A 8 -4.38 -14.36 -9.19
C LEU A 8 -3.81 -14.46 -10.61
N LEU A 9 -4.66 -14.38 -11.63
CA LEU A 9 -4.23 -14.39 -13.04
C LEU A 9 -3.41 -13.15 -13.41
N LEU A 10 -3.76 -11.98 -12.86
CA LEU A 10 -2.98 -10.75 -13.09
C LEU A 10 -1.58 -10.83 -12.47
N LEU A 11 -1.46 -11.44 -11.28
CA LEU A 11 -0.17 -11.66 -10.61
C LEU A 11 0.73 -12.66 -11.34
N CYS A 12 0.15 -13.66 -11.99
CA CYS A 12 0.91 -14.66 -12.77
C CYS A 12 1.33 -14.16 -14.15
N ALA A 13 0.61 -13.19 -14.74
CA ALA A 13 0.93 -12.63 -16.06
C ALA A 13 2.08 -11.61 -16.02
N LEU A 14 2.33 -10.96 -14.89
CA LEU A 14 3.37 -9.95 -14.76
C LEU A 14 4.80 -10.43 -15.02
N PRO A 15 5.25 -11.63 -14.57
CA PRO A 15 6.61 -12.12 -14.87
C PRO A 15 6.81 -12.49 -16.34
N VAL A 16 5.76 -12.92 -17.04
CA VAL A 16 5.86 -13.34 -18.46
C VAL A 16 6.06 -12.11 -19.36
N LEU A 17 5.38 -11.01 -19.09
CA LEU A 17 5.56 -9.74 -19.83
C LEU A 17 6.93 -9.11 -19.59
N ALA A 18 7.56 -9.36 -18.43
CA ALA A 18 8.89 -8.85 -18.13
C ALA A 18 10.03 -9.64 -18.80
N GLN A 19 9.79 -10.87 -19.24
CA GLN A 19 10.81 -11.73 -19.88
C GLN A 19 10.90 -11.53 -21.40
N GLN A 20 9.84 -11.09 -22.07
CA GLN A 20 9.80 -10.98 -23.53
C GLN A 20 10.58 -9.79 -24.11
N GLU A 21 11.11 -8.89 -23.25
CA GLU A 21 11.78 -7.64 -23.67
C GLU A 21 13.30 -7.77 -23.90
N ASN A 22 13.87 -8.98 -23.81
CA ASN A 22 15.33 -9.15 -23.79
C ASN A 22 16.00 -9.59 -25.10
N ALA A 23 15.28 -9.67 -26.22
CA ALA A 23 15.85 -10.03 -27.51
C ALA A 23 16.07 -8.80 -28.40
N HIS A 24 17.31 -8.53 -28.75
CA HIS A 24 17.78 -7.46 -29.64
C HIS A 24 17.56 -6.01 -29.18
N VAL A 25 18.34 -5.59 -28.20
CA VAL A 25 18.40 -4.17 -27.79
C VAL A 25 19.43 -3.44 -28.63
N GLU A 26 19.00 -2.54 -29.52
CA GLU A 26 19.87 -1.57 -30.19
C GLU A 26 20.68 -0.76 -29.15
N PRO A 27 22.00 -0.50 -29.41
CA PRO A 27 22.87 0.18 -28.43
C PRO A 27 22.32 1.55 -27.95
N ASP A 28 21.58 2.26 -28.79
CA ASP A 28 20.93 3.54 -28.43
C ASP A 28 19.80 3.36 -27.40
N ARG A 29 19.05 2.26 -27.47
CA ARG A 29 18.00 1.97 -26.47
C ARG A 29 18.60 1.61 -25.11
N ALA A 30 19.72 0.90 -25.07
CA ALA A 30 20.42 0.58 -23.82
C ALA A 30 20.94 1.85 -23.13
N ALA A 31 21.56 2.76 -23.88
CA ALA A 31 22.05 4.04 -23.37
C ALA A 31 20.91 4.91 -22.82
N ARG A 32 19.77 5.00 -23.51
CA ARG A 32 18.57 5.74 -23.01
C ARG A 32 17.97 5.11 -21.76
N ARG A 33 17.97 3.77 -21.64
CA ARG A 33 17.53 3.08 -20.40
C ARG A 33 18.46 3.38 -19.25
N ALA A 34 19.79 3.31 -19.47
CA ALA A 34 20.78 3.63 -18.46
C ALA A 34 20.66 5.10 -18.00
N ALA A 35 20.50 6.03 -18.91
CA ALA A 35 20.29 7.45 -18.58
C ALA A 35 19.01 7.67 -17.77
N ARG A 36 17.90 7.02 -18.12
CA ARG A 36 16.66 7.06 -17.32
C ARG A 36 16.83 6.43 -15.95
N ALA A 37 17.52 5.30 -15.86
CA ALA A 37 17.81 4.65 -14.58
C ALA A 37 18.67 5.55 -13.68
N ALA A 38 19.69 6.18 -14.23
CA ALA A 38 20.53 7.15 -13.52
C ALA A 38 19.73 8.39 -13.10
N TYR A 39 18.83 8.88 -13.94
CA TYR A 39 17.98 10.02 -13.62
C TYR A 39 17.11 9.75 -12.41
N TRP A 40 16.44 8.59 -12.34
CA TRP A 40 15.51 8.26 -11.25
C TRP A 40 16.22 7.80 -9.97
N GLY A 41 17.40 7.17 -10.06
CA GLY A 41 18.24 6.75 -8.92
C GLY A 41 17.51 5.94 -7.84
N ARG A 42 18.18 5.72 -6.73
CA ARG A 42 17.57 5.19 -5.50
C ARG A 42 16.90 6.31 -4.73
N PHE A 43 15.86 5.98 -3.97
CA PHE A 43 15.13 6.95 -3.17
C PHE A 43 14.74 6.41 -1.80
N PHE A 44 14.63 7.32 -0.86
CA PHE A 44 13.92 7.17 0.39
C PHE A 44 12.88 8.28 0.47
N SER A 45 11.63 7.92 0.59
CA SER A 45 10.52 8.86 0.68
C SER A 45 9.76 8.71 1.98
N VAL A 46 9.24 9.82 2.48
CA VAL A 46 8.34 9.88 3.62
C VAL A 46 7.20 10.84 3.28
N GLY A 47 6.01 10.54 3.76
CA GLY A 47 4.88 11.42 3.56
C GLY A 47 3.58 10.86 4.13
N TYR A 48 2.50 11.39 3.61
CA TYR A 48 1.16 11.04 4.01
C TYR A 48 0.58 9.94 3.11
N GLU A 49 -0.08 8.95 3.72
CA GLU A 49 -1.01 8.05 3.05
C GLU A 49 -2.16 7.73 4.00
N GLY A 50 -3.32 8.32 3.77
CA GLY A 50 -4.54 8.06 4.52
C GLY A 50 -5.53 7.20 3.75
N GLY A 51 -6.51 6.67 4.44
CA GLY A 51 -7.58 5.87 3.89
C GLY A 51 -8.96 6.46 4.15
N THR A 52 -9.96 5.88 3.53
CA THR A 52 -11.37 6.29 3.69
C THR A 52 -11.90 6.05 5.10
N ILE A 53 -11.32 5.09 5.84
CA ILE A 53 -11.71 4.75 7.22
C ILE A 53 -10.66 5.29 8.21
N ALA A 54 -9.38 5.13 7.90
CA ALA A 54 -8.24 5.62 8.69
C ALA A 54 -7.53 6.78 7.95
N PRO A 55 -8.08 8.01 8.04
CA PRO A 55 -7.61 9.13 7.23
C PRO A 55 -6.23 9.67 7.62
N PHE A 56 -5.75 9.40 8.84
CA PHE A 56 -4.44 9.87 9.28
C PHE A 56 -3.40 8.78 9.09
N GLY A 57 -2.37 9.06 8.30
CA GLY A 57 -1.34 8.08 8.09
C GLY A 57 0.01 8.66 7.70
N ILE A 58 1.06 7.89 7.99
CA ILE A 58 2.44 8.20 7.62
C ILE A 58 2.99 6.99 6.87
N ARG A 59 3.60 7.27 5.72
CA ARG A 59 4.26 6.27 4.90
C ARG A 59 5.72 6.57 4.72
N GLY A 60 6.55 5.53 4.86
CA GLY A 60 7.94 5.50 4.41
C GLY A 60 8.13 4.48 3.30
N GLU A 61 8.93 4.78 2.30
CA GLU A 61 9.22 3.87 1.20
C GLU A 61 10.68 3.98 0.75
N LEU A 62 11.29 2.82 0.51
CA LEU A 62 12.63 2.66 -0.05
C LEU A 62 12.52 1.96 -1.40
N GLY A 63 13.17 2.52 -2.42
CA GLY A 63 13.20 1.93 -3.74
C GLY A 63 14.35 2.43 -4.59
N GLY A 64 14.41 1.95 -5.83
CA GLY A 64 15.46 2.39 -6.73
C GLY A 64 15.27 1.89 -8.15
N SER A 65 15.82 2.65 -9.10
CA SER A 65 15.81 2.30 -10.52
C SER A 65 16.77 1.16 -10.86
N ASP A 66 17.70 0.84 -10.00
CA ASP A 66 18.69 -0.24 -10.12
C ASP A 66 18.20 -1.56 -9.51
N LYS A 67 17.25 -1.53 -8.59
CA LYS A 67 16.71 -2.71 -7.90
C LYS A 67 15.26 -2.95 -8.28
N ARG A 68 14.90 -4.23 -8.44
CA ARG A 68 13.52 -4.62 -8.74
C ARG A 68 12.63 -4.56 -7.51
N ILE A 69 13.21 -4.73 -6.32
CA ILE A 69 12.46 -4.82 -5.06
C ILE A 69 12.93 -3.71 -4.13
N GLY A 70 11.99 -2.98 -3.60
CA GLY A 70 12.10 -2.04 -2.49
C GLY A 70 11.25 -2.50 -1.31
N ALA A 71 11.07 -1.62 -0.35
CA ALA A 71 10.25 -1.87 0.83
C ALA A 71 9.44 -0.63 1.19
N PHE A 72 8.30 -0.83 1.84
CA PHE A 72 7.51 0.25 2.41
C PHE A 72 7.01 -0.10 3.82
N LEU A 73 6.75 0.94 4.59
CA LEU A 73 6.05 0.90 5.87
C LEU A 73 4.97 1.96 5.85
N ASN A 74 3.80 1.62 6.37
CA ASN A 74 2.67 2.52 6.46
C ASN A 74 1.99 2.36 7.82
N PHE A 75 1.80 3.47 8.53
CA PHE A 75 0.98 3.55 9.74
C PHE A 75 -0.24 4.39 9.43
N ARG A 76 -1.44 3.90 9.76
CA ARG A 76 -2.69 4.63 9.57
C ARG A 76 -3.59 4.52 10.77
N SER A 77 -4.33 5.59 11.07
CA SER A 77 -5.27 5.63 12.19
C SER A 77 -6.46 6.52 11.90
N SER A 78 -7.61 6.17 12.41
CA SER A 78 -8.79 7.02 12.40
C SER A 78 -8.69 8.16 13.43
N LEU A 79 -7.84 8.06 14.43
CA LEU A 79 -7.68 8.99 15.56
C LEU A 79 -8.99 9.34 16.29
N ARG A 80 -10.04 8.57 16.08
CA ARG A 80 -11.36 8.83 16.68
C ARG A 80 -11.46 8.12 18.03
N ARG A 81 -12.12 8.76 18.98
CA ARG A 81 -12.48 8.13 20.25
C ARG A 81 -13.68 7.21 20.05
N ALA A 82 -13.66 6.03 20.65
CA ALA A 82 -14.71 5.02 20.55
C ALA A 82 -16.13 5.59 20.86
N SER A 83 -16.25 6.45 21.88
CA SER A 83 -17.52 7.02 22.33
C SER A 83 -18.29 7.87 21.29
N LYS A 84 -17.66 8.32 20.22
CA LYS A 84 -18.33 9.09 19.14
C LYS A 84 -18.74 8.24 17.95
N LEU A 85 -18.45 6.96 17.96
CA LEU A 85 -18.58 6.07 16.80
C LEU A 85 -19.84 5.21 16.81
N GLU A 86 -20.56 5.15 17.91
CA GLU A 86 -21.84 4.42 18.01
C GLU A 86 -22.86 4.84 16.94
N GLN A 87 -22.82 6.11 16.51
CA GLN A 87 -23.70 6.63 15.45
C GLN A 87 -23.27 6.26 14.04
N TYR A 88 -22.03 5.77 13.83
CA TYR A 88 -21.44 5.54 12.51
C TYR A 88 -20.99 4.11 12.26
N ALA A 89 -21.17 3.21 13.22
CA ALA A 89 -20.83 1.80 13.06
C ALA A 89 -21.83 1.14 12.11
N ARG A 90 -21.54 1.22 10.82
CA ARG A 90 -22.17 0.32 9.85
C ARG A 90 -21.58 -1.06 10.05
N GLU A 91 -22.39 -2.10 9.94
CA GLU A 91 -21.98 -3.49 10.11
C GLU A 91 -20.80 -3.87 9.19
N ASP A 92 -20.67 -3.20 8.04
CA ASP A 92 -19.65 -3.47 7.01
C ASP A 92 -18.35 -2.68 7.20
N PHE A 93 -18.30 -1.70 8.10
CA PHE A 93 -17.12 -0.87 8.30
C PHE A 93 -16.61 -0.96 9.73
N PRO A 94 -15.30 -1.23 9.92
CA PRO A 94 -14.71 -1.19 11.24
C PRO A 94 -14.70 0.25 11.75
N ALA A 95 -15.24 0.44 12.94
CA ALA A 95 -15.09 1.70 13.65
C ALA A 95 -13.67 1.80 14.22
N ASN A 96 -13.10 3.00 14.25
CA ASN A 96 -11.87 3.29 14.98
C ASN A 96 -10.68 2.39 14.59
N LYS A 97 -10.37 2.36 13.33
CA LYS A 97 -9.31 1.54 12.76
C LYS A 97 -7.92 2.14 13.00
N THR A 98 -6.98 1.33 13.42
CA THR A 98 -5.55 1.64 13.45
C THR A 98 -4.78 0.45 12.91
N GLU A 99 -3.84 0.69 12.00
CA GLU A 99 -3.04 -0.38 11.42
C GLU A 99 -1.61 0.04 11.11
N PHE A 100 -0.72 -0.94 11.20
CA PHE A 100 0.66 -0.85 10.78
C PHE A 100 0.90 -1.91 9.71
N VAL A 101 1.30 -1.48 8.54
CA VAL A 101 1.50 -2.34 7.36
C VAL A 101 2.91 -2.17 6.85
N GLY A 102 3.57 -3.28 6.55
CA GLY A 102 4.87 -3.30 5.88
C GLY A 102 4.87 -4.28 4.72
N GLY A 103 5.73 -4.05 3.75
CA GLY A 103 5.76 -4.91 2.59
C GLY A 103 6.83 -4.59 1.56
N ALA A 104 6.71 -5.26 0.43
CA ALA A 104 7.58 -5.08 -0.71
C ALA A 104 7.01 -4.11 -1.73
N SER A 105 7.89 -3.28 -2.31
CA SER A 105 7.61 -2.43 -3.47
C SER A 105 8.31 -3.03 -4.67
N VAL A 106 7.55 -3.58 -5.61
CA VAL A 106 8.09 -4.19 -6.82
C VAL A 106 8.08 -3.17 -7.95
N ARG A 107 9.25 -2.89 -8.50
CA ARG A 107 9.39 -1.95 -9.60
C ARG A 107 8.79 -2.51 -10.90
N LEU A 108 7.81 -1.81 -11.44
CA LEU A 108 7.26 -2.06 -12.78
C LEU A 108 8.03 -1.27 -13.84
N THR A 109 8.26 0.01 -13.58
CA THR A 109 9.04 0.92 -14.41
C THR A 109 9.95 1.79 -13.53
N HIS A 110 10.74 2.69 -14.11
CA HIS A 110 11.58 3.62 -13.33
C HIS A 110 10.77 4.61 -12.47
N TRP A 111 9.50 4.81 -12.80
CA TRP A 111 8.60 5.76 -12.15
C TRP A 111 7.38 5.11 -11.51
N ALA A 112 7.17 3.78 -11.66
CA ALA A 112 6.01 3.07 -11.11
C ALA A 112 6.42 1.82 -10.34
N TYR A 113 5.83 1.64 -9.17
CA TYR A 113 6.05 0.52 -8.25
C TYR A 113 4.71 -0.07 -7.84
N LEU A 114 4.62 -1.39 -7.78
CA LEU A 114 3.53 -2.13 -7.18
C LEU A 114 3.88 -2.46 -5.74
N ASN A 115 2.98 -2.15 -4.80
CA ASN A 115 3.17 -2.37 -3.38
C ASN A 115 2.27 -3.50 -2.89
N VAL A 116 2.86 -4.47 -2.21
CA VAL A 116 2.13 -5.60 -1.61
C VAL A 116 2.66 -5.82 -0.21
N GLY A 117 1.77 -5.94 0.76
CA GLY A 117 2.17 -6.10 2.14
C GLY A 117 1.08 -6.59 3.07
N GLY A 118 1.44 -6.69 4.33
CA GLY A 118 0.57 -7.04 5.43
C GLY A 118 1.11 -6.50 6.73
N GLY A 119 0.43 -6.77 7.83
CA GLY A 119 0.86 -6.23 9.10
C GLY A 119 -0.04 -6.61 10.27
N ILE A 120 -0.23 -5.66 11.16
CA ILE A 120 -1.10 -5.79 12.32
C ILE A 120 -2.03 -4.57 12.41
N GLY A 121 -3.27 -4.81 12.77
CA GLY A 121 -4.24 -3.76 12.95
C GLY A 121 -5.18 -4.03 14.12
N TRP A 122 -5.85 -2.97 14.54
CA TRP A 122 -6.88 -2.99 15.56
C TRP A 122 -8.07 -2.18 15.09
N HIS A 123 -9.26 -2.68 15.31
CA HIS A 123 -10.49 -1.96 15.08
C HIS A 123 -11.47 -2.19 16.21
N HIS A 124 -12.43 -1.31 16.33
CA HIS A 124 -13.57 -1.50 17.20
C HIS A 124 -14.77 -1.92 16.37
N TYR A 125 -15.58 -2.80 16.90
CA TYR A 125 -16.84 -3.21 16.29
C TYR A 125 -17.96 -3.13 17.35
N PRO A 126 -19.18 -2.82 16.94
CA PRO A 126 -20.32 -2.80 17.85
C PRO A 126 -20.65 -4.25 18.24
N PHE A 127 -20.67 -4.49 19.53
CA PHE A 127 -21.15 -5.73 20.12
C PHE A 127 -22.46 -5.45 20.85
N VAL A 128 -23.50 -6.17 20.46
CA VAL A 128 -24.80 -6.10 21.13
C VAL A 128 -24.85 -7.23 22.15
N ASN A 129 -24.87 -6.86 23.42
CA ASN A 129 -25.14 -7.82 24.47
C ASN A 129 -26.64 -8.04 24.56
N GLU A 130 -27.11 -9.16 24.02
CA GLU A 130 -28.56 -9.50 23.98
C GLU A 130 -29.18 -9.59 25.38
N TYR A 131 -28.40 -9.92 26.42
CA TYR A 131 -28.88 -10.04 27.80
C TYR A 131 -29.00 -8.69 28.53
N ALA A 132 -28.12 -7.73 28.19
CA ALA A 132 -28.07 -6.43 28.86
C ALA A 132 -28.73 -5.31 28.06
N HIS A 133 -29.13 -5.53 26.82
CA HIS A 133 -29.58 -4.51 25.86
C HIS A 133 -28.58 -3.35 25.70
N GLU A 134 -27.32 -3.57 26.01
CA GLU A 134 -26.26 -2.59 25.90
C GLU A 134 -25.43 -2.83 24.65
N GLN A 135 -25.16 -1.75 23.90
CA GLN A 135 -24.20 -1.76 22.83
C GLN A 135 -22.84 -1.33 23.37
N THR A 136 -21.89 -2.22 23.29
CA THR A 136 -20.49 -1.94 23.65
C THR A 136 -19.61 -2.02 22.41
N LEU A 137 -18.50 -1.25 22.43
CA LEU A 137 -17.49 -1.32 21.38
C LEU A 137 -16.34 -2.21 21.84
N GLU A 138 -16.20 -3.34 21.20
CA GLU A 138 -15.07 -4.23 21.47
C GLU A 138 -13.90 -3.96 20.54
N ARG A 139 -12.69 -4.01 21.11
CA ARG A 139 -11.45 -3.90 20.34
C ARG A 139 -11.02 -5.29 19.87
N LYS A 140 -10.80 -5.44 18.57
CA LYS A 140 -10.32 -6.68 17.98
C LYS A 140 -9.06 -6.42 17.16
N SER A 141 -8.07 -7.29 17.30
CA SER A 141 -6.90 -7.30 16.43
C SER A 141 -7.19 -8.06 15.13
N TYR A 142 -6.51 -7.69 14.04
CA TYR A 142 -6.64 -8.35 12.75
C TYR A 142 -5.33 -8.25 11.95
N ILE A 143 -5.26 -9.01 10.90
CA ILE A 143 -4.15 -8.96 9.93
C ILE A 143 -4.62 -8.16 8.72
N PRO A 144 -4.10 -6.93 8.50
CA PRO A 144 -4.37 -6.19 7.30
C PRO A 144 -3.60 -6.78 6.12
N GLY A 145 -4.26 -6.92 4.98
CA GLY A 145 -3.65 -7.11 3.70
C GLY A 145 -3.65 -5.79 2.93
N TYR A 146 -2.57 -5.48 2.22
CA TYR A 146 -2.44 -4.23 1.47
C TYR A 146 -1.89 -4.52 0.07
N TRP A 147 -2.46 -3.84 -0.92
CA TRP A 147 -1.88 -3.73 -2.25
C TRP A 147 -2.14 -2.33 -2.82
N GLY A 148 -1.20 -1.84 -3.58
CA GLY A 148 -1.27 -0.48 -4.10
C GLY A 148 -0.17 -0.18 -5.11
N ALA A 149 -0.07 1.07 -5.51
CA ALA A 149 0.95 1.54 -6.42
C ALA A 149 1.54 2.87 -5.96
N THR A 150 2.82 3.05 -6.24
CA THR A 150 3.53 4.32 -6.09
C THR A 150 3.93 4.82 -7.47
N PHE A 151 3.59 6.06 -7.78
CA PHE A 151 3.97 6.75 -9.00
C PHE A 151 4.89 7.92 -8.65
N ARG A 152 6.12 7.87 -9.15
CA ARG A 152 7.10 8.95 -9.02
C ARG A 152 6.80 9.99 -10.09
N LEU A 153 6.14 11.08 -9.71
CA LEU A 153 5.80 12.17 -10.64
C LEU A 153 7.03 13.01 -10.98
N THR A 154 7.87 13.25 -9.97
CA THR A 154 9.13 13.98 -10.11
C THR A 154 10.22 13.29 -9.30
N LYS A 155 11.44 13.84 -9.31
CA LYS A 155 12.50 13.40 -8.40
C LYS A 155 12.15 13.61 -6.92
N LEU A 156 11.28 14.57 -6.64
CA LEU A 156 10.94 14.99 -5.29
C LEU A 156 9.62 14.40 -4.80
N ILE A 157 8.63 14.25 -5.67
CA ILE A 157 7.25 13.95 -5.30
C ILE A 157 6.81 12.59 -5.87
N ASN A 158 6.22 11.77 -5.02
CA ASN A 158 5.53 10.55 -5.40
C ASN A 158 4.05 10.62 -4.97
N VAL A 159 3.19 10.03 -5.77
CA VAL A 159 1.77 9.78 -5.44
C VAL A 159 1.60 8.30 -5.17
N VAL A 160 0.88 7.99 -4.11
CA VAL A 160 0.59 6.63 -3.69
C VAL A 160 -0.92 6.42 -3.67
N GLY A 161 -1.36 5.27 -4.11
CA GLY A 161 -2.75 4.85 -3.97
C GLY A 161 -2.84 3.35 -3.81
N GLY A 162 -3.84 2.89 -3.07
CA GLY A 162 -3.96 1.47 -2.80
C GLY A 162 -5.27 1.07 -2.16
N MET A 163 -5.29 -0.17 -1.70
CA MET A 163 -6.41 -0.77 -1.02
C MET A 163 -5.91 -1.63 0.13
N SER A 164 -6.53 -1.46 1.29
CA SER A 164 -6.33 -2.29 2.47
C SER A 164 -7.59 -3.07 2.77
N TYR A 165 -7.44 -4.30 3.20
CA TYR A 165 -8.54 -5.17 3.60
C TYR A 165 -8.19 -5.92 4.88
N ILE A 166 -9.21 -6.31 5.62
CA ILE A 166 -9.06 -7.14 6.83
C ILE A 166 -9.07 -8.59 6.36
N ALA A 167 -7.91 -9.25 6.53
CA ALA A 167 -7.74 -10.64 6.15
C ALA A 167 -8.12 -11.57 7.32
N PHE A 168 -8.50 -12.81 6.98
CA PHE A 168 -8.70 -13.91 7.93
C PHE A 168 -9.74 -13.60 9.03
N THR A 169 -10.86 -12.96 8.66
CA THR A 169 -11.98 -12.73 9.55
C THR A 169 -13.23 -13.47 9.05
N GLU A 170 -14.13 -13.81 9.96
CA GLU A 170 -15.41 -14.41 9.62
C GLU A 170 -16.35 -13.40 8.93
N ARG A 171 -16.14 -12.10 9.17
CA ARG A 171 -16.91 -11.01 8.56
C ARG A 171 -16.16 -10.46 7.35
N LEU A 172 -16.86 -10.29 6.25
CA LEU A 172 -16.36 -9.59 5.06
C LEU A 172 -16.52 -8.08 5.28
N TYR A 173 -15.43 -7.42 5.63
CA TYR A 173 -15.41 -5.96 5.67
C TYR A 173 -15.14 -5.39 4.28
N ALA A 174 -15.75 -4.24 3.99
CA ALA A 174 -15.46 -3.50 2.78
C ALA A 174 -13.98 -3.09 2.74
N PRO A 175 -13.33 -3.16 1.57
CA PRO A 175 -11.96 -2.71 1.42
C PRO A 175 -11.87 -1.20 1.65
N GLU A 176 -10.80 -0.78 2.30
CA GLU A 176 -10.47 0.63 2.46
C GLU A 176 -9.59 1.09 1.31
N TYR A 177 -9.99 2.14 0.63
CA TYR A 177 -9.18 2.79 -0.39
C TYR A 177 -8.24 3.79 0.27
N THR A 178 -6.98 3.82 -0.18
CA THR A 178 -5.95 4.70 0.36
C THR A 178 -5.39 5.62 -0.72
N PHE A 179 -5.00 6.80 -0.30
CA PHE A 179 -4.35 7.78 -1.16
C PHE A 179 -3.33 8.58 -0.35
N GLY A 180 -2.21 8.93 -1.00
CA GLY A 180 -1.15 9.67 -0.33
C GLY A 180 -0.19 10.38 -1.26
N ILE A 181 0.62 11.23 -0.64
CA ILE A 181 1.73 11.93 -1.28
C ILE A 181 2.95 11.77 -0.40
N THR A 182 4.07 11.35 -1.00
CA THR A 182 5.34 11.24 -0.30
C THR A 182 6.40 12.09 -0.97
N ILE A 183 7.36 12.56 -0.17
CA ILE A 183 8.47 13.39 -0.61
C ILE A 183 9.76 12.59 -0.49
N ASN A 184 10.57 12.58 -1.51
CA ASN A 184 11.87 11.95 -1.51
C ASN A 184 12.84 12.82 -0.70
N LEU A 185 13.19 12.35 0.51
CA LEU A 185 14.13 13.05 1.40
C LEU A 185 15.58 12.90 0.94
N LYS A 186 15.89 11.76 0.32
CA LYS A 186 17.22 11.47 -0.19
C LYS A 186 17.13 10.71 -1.50
N GLN A 187 17.84 11.20 -2.47
CA GLN A 187 18.03 10.52 -3.75
C GLN A 187 19.53 10.23 -3.92
N TRP A 188 19.88 8.96 -4.15
CA TRP A 188 21.24 8.57 -4.47
C TRP A 188 21.36 8.35 -5.97
N SER A 189 22.38 8.92 -6.58
CA SER A 189 22.77 8.55 -7.94
C SER A 189 23.23 7.09 -7.94
N VAL A 190 22.76 6.31 -8.90
CA VAL A 190 23.32 4.99 -9.16
C VAL A 190 24.63 5.20 -9.89
N ILE A 191 25.75 5.03 -9.20
CA ILE A 191 27.06 4.95 -9.82
C ILE A 191 27.11 3.55 -10.43
N SER A 192 27.03 3.47 -11.76
CA SER A 192 27.34 2.23 -12.48
C SER A 192 28.84 2.01 -12.42
N HIS A 193 29.27 1.01 -11.67
CA HIS A 193 30.62 0.44 -11.80
C HIS A 193 30.62 -0.56 -12.92
#